data_5c7b0a9a8d3e34a23a410b33744b9b80
#
_entry.id   5c7b0a9a8d3e34a23a410b33744b9b80
#
_cell.length_a   1.000
_cell.length_b   1.000
_cell.length_c   1.000
_cell.angle_alpha   90.00
_cell.angle_beta   90.00
_cell.angle_gamma   90.00
#
_symmetry.space_group_name_H-M   'P 1'
#
loop_
_entity.id
_entity.type
_entity.pdbx_description
1 polymer ?
#
loop_
_entity_poly.entity_id
_entity_poly.type
_entity_poly.pdbx_seq_one_letter_code
_entity_poly.pdbx_strand_id
1 'polypeptide(L)'
;KLPKAVEEESARIYTLAVQRGLVRGRSMESVVAGALYAACRRHEVPRTLDELSEASGIDKKEIGRTYRFVTRELGIRILPSNPVDYLARFASALKLNAETQSRAVEILEKAQNSELTSGRGPTGIAAASLYVAALMNNEKRTQREVADVAGVTEVTIRNRYKELLKKLKLDE
;
A
#
# COMPACT_ATOMS: atom_id res chain seq x y z
N LYS A 1 -1.72 -5.64 14.23
CA LYS A 1 -1.32 -7.03 14.45
C LYS A 1 -1.50 -7.82 13.17
N LEU A 2 -0.48 -8.63 12.81
CA LEU A 2 -0.49 -9.40 11.57
C LEU A 2 -1.12 -10.78 11.77
N PRO A 3 -1.79 -11.32 10.73
CA PRO A 3 -2.28 -12.70 10.77
C PRO A 3 -1.13 -13.68 10.98
N LYS A 4 -1.43 -14.79 11.65
CA LYS A 4 -0.44 -15.84 11.93
C LYS A 4 0.18 -16.40 10.64
N ALA A 5 -0.63 -16.56 9.58
CA ALA A 5 -0.14 -17.05 8.30
C ALA A 5 0.95 -16.15 7.70
N VAL A 6 0.82 -14.83 7.87
CA VAL A 6 1.84 -13.86 7.41
C VAL A 6 3.11 -14.01 8.23
N GLU A 7 2.99 -14.15 9.54
CA GLU A 7 4.16 -14.34 10.42
C GLU A 7 4.92 -15.62 10.06
N GLU A 8 4.21 -16.72 9.83
CA GLU A 8 4.80 -18.00 9.45
C GLU A 8 5.48 -17.92 8.08
N GLU A 9 4.84 -17.30 7.09
CA GLU A 9 5.40 -17.14 5.76
C GLU A 9 6.64 -16.24 5.79
N SER A 10 6.60 -15.16 6.56
CA SER A 10 7.75 -14.27 6.73
C SER A 10 8.95 -15.00 7.31
N ALA A 11 8.72 -15.83 8.34
CA ALA A 11 9.77 -16.64 8.96
C ALA A 11 10.34 -17.65 7.97
N ARG A 12 9.49 -18.28 7.16
CA ARG A 12 9.90 -19.24 6.14
C ARG A 12 10.79 -18.56 5.08
N ILE A 13 10.37 -17.41 4.59
CA ILE A 13 11.14 -16.65 3.60
C ILE A 13 12.50 -16.25 4.16
N TYR A 14 12.52 -15.77 5.41
CA TYR A 14 13.75 -15.38 6.08
C TYR A 14 14.70 -16.57 6.20
N THR A 15 14.19 -17.72 6.63
CA THR A 15 15.00 -18.94 6.77
C THR A 15 15.61 -19.36 5.44
N LEU A 16 14.81 -19.34 4.36
CA LEU A 16 15.31 -19.65 3.02
C LEU A 16 16.38 -18.66 2.58
N ALA A 17 16.19 -17.38 2.86
CA ALA A 17 17.19 -16.36 2.52
C ALA A 17 18.52 -16.62 3.23
N VAL A 18 18.48 -16.97 4.52
CA VAL A 18 19.67 -17.30 5.29
C VAL A 18 20.37 -18.53 4.69
N GLN A 19 19.60 -19.59 4.42
CA GLN A 19 20.15 -20.83 3.85
C GLN A 19 20.81 -20.61 2.50
N ARG A 20 20.32 -19.67 1.73
CA ARG A 20 20.89 -19.33 0.41
C ARG A 20 21.97 -18.26 0.46
N GLY A 21 22.34 -17.80 1.66
CA GLY A 21 23.39 -16.81 1.83
C GLY A 21 23.01 -15.40 1.37
N LEU A 22 21.71 -15.12 1.24
CA LEU A 22 21.21 -13.83 0.73
C LEU A 22 21.37 -12.69 1.74
N VAL A 23 21.70 -12.99 3.00
CA VAL A 23 21.94 -11.97 4.03
C VAL A 23 23.33 -11.34 3.93
N ARG A 24 24.22 -11.86 3.11
CA ARG A 24 25.56 -11.30 2.97
C ARG A 24 25.52 -9.87 2.44
N GLY A 25 26.23 -8.96 3.12
CA GLY A 25 26.30 -7.57 2.73
C GLY A 25 25.04 -6.76 3.05
N ARG A 26 24.10 -7.35 3.80
CA ARG A 26 22.85 -6.70 4.23
C ARG A 26 22.69 -6.88 5.72
N SER A 27 21.93 -5.97 6.35
CA SER A 27 21.60 -6.16 7.76
C SER A 27 20.54 -7.26 7.88
N MET A 28 20.57 -7.98 8.99
CA MET A 28 19.57 -9.00 9.31
C MET A 28 18.17 -8.37 9.33
N GLU A 29 18.07 -7.17 9.92
CA GLU A 29 16.81 -6.43 10.04
C GLU A 29 16.21 -6.08 8.67
N SER A 30 17.04 -5.70 7.70
CA SER A 30 16.58 -5.41 6.34
C SER A 30 16.02 -6.65 5.67
N VAL A 31 16.66 -7.80 5.87
CA VAL A 31 16.18 -9.07 5.30
C VAL A 31 14.87 -9.49 5.95
N VAL A 32 14.75 -9.32 7.28
CA VAL A 32 13.51 -9.60 8.00
C VAL A 32 12.37 -8.70 7.49
N ALA A 33 12.64 -7.40 7.36
CA ALA A 33 11.63 -6.46 6.86
C ALA A 33 11.21 -6.76 5.42
N GLY A 34 12.17 -7.09 4.56
CA GLY A 34 11.88 -7.49 3.18
C GLY A 34 11.05 -8.77 3.09
N ALA A 35 11.40 -9.76 3.92
CA ALA A 35 10.64 -11.02 4.00
C ALA A 35 9.22 -10.77 4.50
N LEU A 36 9.07 -9.90 5.49
CA LEU A 36 7.75 -9.56 6.01
C LEU A 36 6.89 -8.86 4.95
N TYR A 37 7.47 -7.93 4.21
CA TYR A 37 6.75 -7.26 3.13
C TYR A 37 6.31 -8.26 2.06
N ALA A 38 7.18 -9.20 1.69
CA ALA A 38 6.84 -10.25 0.72
C ALA A 38 5.68 -11.11 1.22
N ALA A 39 5.72 -11.51 2.50
CA ALA A 39 4.67 -12.31 3.11
C ALA A 39 3.33 -11.57 3.14
N CYS A 40 3.34 -10.28 3.49
CA CYS A 40 2.13 -9.46 3.46
C CYS A 40 1.54 -9.42 2.05
N ARG A 41 2.37 -9.23 1.05
CA ARG A 41 1.91 -9.17 -0.35
C ARG A 41 1.33 -10.51 -0.81
N ARG A 42 1.98 -11.61 -0.45
CA ARG A 42 1.51 -12.95 -0.85
C ARG A 42 0.17 -13.32 -0.20
N HIS A 43 -0.07 -12.86 1.01
CA HIS A 43 -1.30 -13.15 1.75
C HIS A 43 -2.33 -12.04 1.63
N GLU A 44 -2.10 -11.09 0.73
CA GLU A 44 -3.02 -9.98 0.46
C GLU A 44 -3.36 -9.17 1.72
N VAL A 45 -2.38 -9.04 2.61
CA VAL A 45 -2.49 -8.19 3.79
C VAL A 45 -1.84 -6.86 3.45
N PRO A 46 -2.62 -5.79 3.23
CA PRO A 46 -2.06 -4.52 2.77
C PRO A 46 -1.23 -3.83 3.86
N ARG A 47 0.05 -3.70 3.59
CA ARG A 47 1.00 -2.93 4.40
C ARG A 47 1.93 -2.20 3.44
N THR A 48 2.17 -0.92 3.71
CA THR A 48 3.03 -0.11 2.85
C THR A 48 4.49 -0.21 3.32
N LEU A 49 5.41 0.13 2.41
CA LEU A 49 6.82 0.24 2.78
C LEU A 49 7.04 1.30 3.85
N ASP A 50 6.26 2.40 3.80
CA ASP A 50 6.34 3.45 4.82
C ASP A 50 5.97 2.92 6.21
N GLU A 51 4.93 2.09 6.30
CA GLU A 51 4.52 1.48 7.56
C GLU A 51 5.61 0.56 8.11
N LEU A 52 6.22 -0.24 7.25
CA LEU A 52 7.31 -1.12 7.66
C LEU A 52 8.56 -0.33 8.04
N SER A 53 8.84 0.74 7.32
CA SER A 53 9.96 1.63 7.63
C SER A 53 9.78 2.27 9.01
N GLU A 54 8.59 2.78 9.30
CA GLU A 54 8.28 3.39 10.59
C GLU A 54 8.41 2.37 11.73
N ALA A 55 7.89 1.17 11.53
CA ALA A 55 7.93 0.13 12.57
C ALA A 55 9.34 -0.44 12.80
N SER A 56 10.14 -0.54 11.76
CA SER A 56 11.47 -1.17 11.83
C SER A 56 12.63 -0.19 12.03
N GLY A 57 12.42 1.07 11.70
CA GLY A 57 13.50 2.06 11.69
C GLY A 57 14.42 1.96 10.48
N ILE A 58 14.09 1.14 9.50
CA ILE A 58 14.90 0.95 8.29
C ILE A 58 14.30 1.79 7.15
N ASP A 59 15.18 2.44 6.36
CA ASP A 59 14.73 3.25 5.23
C ASP A 59 13.91 2.42 4.24
N LYS A 60 12.78 2.97 3.81
CA LYS A 60 11.86 2.27 2.91
C LYS A 60 12.50 1.85 1.58
N LYS A 61 13.47 2.63 1.09
CA LYS A 61 14.19 2.27 -0.13
C LYS A 61 15.04 1.02 0.07
N GLU A 62 15.64 0.89 1.24
CA GLU A 62 16.42 -0.30 1.60
C GLU A 62 15.51 -1.52 1.71
N ILE A 63 14.36 -1.38 2.37
CA ILE A 63 13.38 -2.48 2.48
C ILE A 63 12.92 -2.91 1.09
N GLY A 64 12.60 -1.95 0.23
CA GLY A 64 12.17 -2.23 -1.14
C GLY A 64 13.22 -2.95 -1.97
N ARG A 65 14.48 -2.50 -1.88
CA ARG A 65 15.59 -3.16 -2.59
C ARG A 65 15.81 -4.59 -2.09
N THR A 66 15.80 -4.77 -0.77
CA THR A 66 15.99 -6.09 -0.16
C THR A 66 14.84 -7.02 -0.52
N TYR A 67 13.61 -6.53 -0.45
CA TYR A 67 12.43 -7.27 -0.84
C TYR A 67 12.53 -7.76 -2.29
N ARG A 68 12.88 -6.88 -3.23
CA ARG A 68 13.01 -7.26 -4.64
C ARG A 68 14.13 -8.27 -4.85
N PHE A 69 15.26 -8.08 -4.17
CA PHE A 69 16.37 -9.01 -4.26
C PHE A 69 16.00 -10.41 -3.74
N VAL A 70 15.42 -10.47 -2.54
CA VAL A 70 15.06 -11.75 -1.91
C VAL A 70 14.00 -12.48 -2.73
N THR A 71 12.95 -11.80 -3.17
CA THR A 71 11.90 -12.44 -3.94
C THR A 71 12.41 -12.95 -5.29
N ARG A 72 13.29 -12.20 -5.93
CA ARG A 72 13.89 -12.61 -7.20
C ARG A 72 14.78 -13.85 -7.02
N GLU A 73 15.67 -13.83 -6.02
CA GLU A 73 16.62 -14.93 -5.79
C GLU A 73 15.93 -16.20 -5.32
N LEU A 74 14.82 -16.09 -4.59
CA LEU A 74 14.06 -17.25 -4.12
C LEU A 74 12.98 -17.68 -5.12
N GLY A 75 12.81 -16.95 -6.22
CA GLY A 75 11.78 -17.27 -7.21
C GLY A 75 10.36 -17.10 -6.69
N ILE A 76 10.15 -16.20 -5.75
CA ILE A 76 8.81 -15.96 -5.18
C ILE A 76 8.04 -15.03 -6.11
N ARG A 77 6.86 -15.50 -6.55
CA ARG A 77 5.97 -14.71 -7.40
C ARG A 77 5.05 -13.88 -6.54
N ILE A 78 5.04 -12.58 -6.81
CA ILE A 78 4.17 -11.62 -6.13
C ILE A 78 3.27 -10.97 -7.18
N LEU A 79 1.96 -11.06 -6.95
CA LEU A 79 0.99 -10.38 -7.82
C LEU A 79 1.02 -8.88 -7.52
N PRO A 80 0.75 -8.02 -8.53
CA PRO A 80 0.65 -6.58 -8.30
C PRO A 80 -0.38 -6.26 -7.23
N SER A 81 -0.11 -5.25 -6.40
CA SER A 81 -1.05 -4.81 -5.38
C SER A 81 -2.30 -4.21 -6.01
N ASN A 82 -3.46 -4.60 -5.52
CA ASN A 82 -4.73 -4.02 -5.97
C ASN A 82 -5.05 -2.82 -5.07
N PRO A 83 -5.30 -1.63 -5.64
CA PRO A 83 -5.65 -0.45 -4.84
C PRO A 83 -6.88 -0.65 -3.93
N VAL A 84 -7.83 -1.50 -4.32
CA VAL A 84 -9.02 -1.78 -3.52
C VAL A 84 -8.66 -2.37 -2.15
N ASP A 85 -7.59 -3.17 -2.08
CA ASP A 85 -7.15 -3.80 -0.84
C ASP A 85 -6.71 -2.75 0.20
N TYR A 86 -6.11 -1.66 -0.26
CA TYR A 86 -5.70 -0.57 0.61
C TYR A 86 -6.87 0.32 1.02
N LEU A 87 -7.85 0.45 0.14
CA LEU A 87 -8.97 1.36 0.33
C LEU A 87 -9.76 1.05 1.62
N ALA A 88 -10.13 -0.22 1.82
CA ALA A 88 -10.88 -0.64 2.99
C ALA A 88 -10.12 -0.35 4.29
N ARG A 89 -8.82 -0.59 4.27
CA ARG A 89 -7.96 -0.35 5.43
C ARG A 89 -7.84 1.14 5.75
N PHE A 90 -7.65 1.97 4.73
CA PHE A 90 -7.56 3.42 4.92
C PHE A 90 -8.90 3.99 5.39
N ALA A 91 -10.01 3.50 4.86
CA ALA A 91 -11.34 3.93 5.28
C ALA A 91 -11.58 3.64 6.76
N SER A 92 -11.15 2.47 7.22
CA SER A 92 -11.26 2.08 8.63
C SER A 92 -10.41 2.99 9.52
N ALA A 93 -9.17 3.27 9.12
CA ALA A 93 -8.26 4.13 9.87
C ALA A 93 -8.78 5.58 9.96
N LEU A 94 -9.45 6.05 8.91
CA LEU A 94 -10.04 7.38 8.84
C LEU A 94 -11.43 7.43 9.45
N LYS A 95 -11.96 6.31 9.91
CA LYS A 95 -13.30 6.19 10.52
C LYS A 95 -14.41 6.67 9.57
N LEU A 96 -14.27 6.32 8.29
CA LEU A 96 -15.28 6.63 7.29
C LEU A 96 -16.35 5.55 7.27
N ASN A 97 -17.60 5.94 6.97
CA ASN A 97 -18.70 5.00 6.98
C ASN A 97 -18.74 4.12 5.72
N ALA A 98 -19.63 3.12 5.71
CA ALA A 98 -19.74 2.15 4.62
C ALA A 98 -20.14 2.82 3.29
N GLU A 99 -20.99 3.84 3.33
CA GLU A 99 -21.39 4.56 2.12
C GLU A 99 -20.22 5.27 1.46
N THR A 100 -19.39 5.93 2.26
CA THR A 100 -18.19 6.61 1.77
C THR A 100 -17.23 5.59 1.18
N GLN A 101 -17.05 4.46 1.84
CA GLN A 101 -16.18 3.40 1.33
C GLN A 101 -16.68 2.85 0.00
N SER A 102 -17.98 2.58 -0.12
CA SER A 102 -18.59 2.10 -1.35
C SER A 102 -18.42 3.10 -2.49
N ARG A 103 -18.62 4.38 -2.20
CA ARG A 103 -18.43 5.44 -3.19
C ARG A 103 -16.96 5.49 -3.64
N ALA A 104 -16.03 5.32 -2.72
CA ALA A 104 -14.61 5.31 -3.04
C ALA A 104 -14.25 4.14 -3.95
N VAL A 105 -14.85 2.96 -3.73
CA VAL A 105 -14.66 1.80 -4.60
C VAL A 105 -15.15 2.11 -6.03
N GLU A 106 -16.31 2.73 -6.16
CA GLU A 106 -16.85 3.13 -7.48
C GLU A 106 -15.89 4.08 -8.19
N ILE A 107 -15.38 5.08 -7.48
CA ILE A 107 -14.44 6.06 -8.04
C ILE A 107 -13.16 5.35 -8.48
N LEU A 108 -12.65 4.46 -7.65
CA LEU A 108 -11.44 3.70 -7.93
C LEU A 108 -11.61 2.81 -9.16
N GLU A 109 -12.75 2.13 -9.29
CA GLU A 109 -13.06 1.29 -10.45
C GLU A 109 -13.09 2.12 -11.73
N LYS A 110 -13.72 3.30 -11.69
CA LYS A 110 -13.72 4.22 -12.83
C LYS A 110 -12.30 4.67 -13.19
N ALA A 111 -11.47 4.94 -12.18
CA ALA A 111 -10.08 5.32 -12.40
C ALA A 111 -9.29 4.21 -13.08
N GLN A 112 -9.50 2.96 -12.64
CA GLN A 112 -8.85 1.80 -13.23
C GLN A 112 -9.27 1.61 -14.69
N ASN A 113 -10.56 1.75 -14.97
CA ASN A 113 -11.10 1.62 -16.32
C ASN A 113 -10.62 2.75 -17.25
N SER A 114 -10.28 3.90 -16.69
CA SER A 114 -9.77 5.05 -17.45
C SER A 114 -8.24 5.06 -17.54
N GLU A 115 -7.58 4.01 -17.08
CA GLU A 115 -6.13 3.86 -17.05
C GLU A 115 -5.41 4.92 -16.19
N LEU A 116 -6.12 5.61 -15.30
CA LEU A 116 -5.52 6.57 -14.37
C LEU A 116 -4.58 5.91 -13.36
N THR A 117 -4.72 4.60 -13.17
CA THR A 117 -3.88 3.83 -12.25
C THR A 117 -2.58 3.35 -12.92
N SER A 118 -2.49 3.44 -14.24
CA SER A 118 -1.34 2.97 -14.99
C SER A 118 -0.09 3.75 -14.60
N GLY A 119 0.96 3.04 -14.19
CA GLY A 119 2.22 3.65 -13.77
C GLY A 119 2.15 4.38 -12.43
N ARG A 120 1.03 4.29 -11.71
CA ARG A 120 0.84 4.95 -10.42
C ARG A 120 0.86 3.93 -9.29
N GLY A 121 1.30 4.36 -8.11
CA GLY A 121 1.29 3.50 -6.94
C GLY A 121 -0.14 3.21 -6.46
N PRO A 122 -0.42 2.00 -5.96
CA PRO A 122 -1.78 1.63 -5.54
C PRO A 122 -2.27 2.41 -4.31
N THR A 123 -1.38 2.83 -3.43
CA THR A 123 -1.77 3.54 -2.21
C THR A 123 -2.24 4.97 -2.50
N GLY A 124 -1.56 5.65 -3.43
CA GLY A 124 -1.91 7.04 -3.77
C GLY A 124 -3.28 7.16 -4.41
N ILE A 125 -3.59 6.27 -5.35
CA ILE A 125 -4.88 6.32 -6.04
C ILE A 125 -6.03 5.87 -5.13
N ALA A 126 -5.80 4.88 -4.26
CA ALA A 126 -6.79 4.45 -3.28
C ALA A 126 -7.09 5.57 -2.29
N ALA A 127 -6.05 6.23 -1.79
CA ALA A 127 -6.19 7.35 -0.84
C ALA A 127 -6.94 8.52 -1.47
N ALA A 128 -6.60 8.89 -2.70
CA ALA A 128 -7.28 9.98 -3.39
C ALA A 128 -8.75 9.66 -3.65
N SER A 129 -9.07 8.41 -4.00
CA SER A 129 -10.46 7.98 -4.19
C SER A 129 -11.27 8.13 -2.90
N LEU A 130 -10.67 7.77 -1.76
CA LEU A 130 -11.30 7.99 -0.45
C LEU A 130 -11.48 9.46 -0.12
N TYR A 131 -10.48 10.26 -0.43
CA TYR A 131 -10.55 11.71 -0.19
C TYR A 131 -11.73 12.32 -0.93
N VAL A 132 -11.88 12.00 -2.22
CA VAL A 132 -13.00 12.49 -3.04
C VAL A 132 -14.33 11.98 -2.49
N ALA A 133 -14.43 10.69 -2.18
CA ALA A 133 -15.66 10.10 -1.65
C ALA A 133 -16.07 10.74 -0.33
N ALA A 134 -15.11 11.02 0.53
CA ALA A 134 -15.38 11.67 1.82
C ALA A 134 -15.92 13.08 1.63
N LEU A 135 -15.38 13.83 0.66
CA LEU A 135 -15.91 15.15 0.32
C LEU A 135 -17.36 15.06 -0.17
N MET A 136 -17.65 14.09 -1.05
CA MET A 136 -18.97 13.92 -1.62
C MET A 136 -20.03 13.49 -0.60
N ASN A 137 -19.62 12.75 0.41
CA ASN A 137 -20.53 12.18 1.40
C ASN A 137 -20.54 12.93 2.74
N ASN A 138 -20.07 14.17 2.76
CA ASN A 138 -20.04 15.01 3.97
C ASN A 138 -19.27 14.42 5.16
N GLU A 139 -18.26 13.62 4.85
CA GLU A 139 -17.32 13.08 5.85
C GLU A 139 -15.91 13.61 5.63
N LYS A 140 -15.81 14.86 5.23
CA LYS A 140 -14.54 15.47 4.83
C LYS A 140 -13.38 15.15 5.77
N ARG A 141 -12.26 14.74 5.18
CA ARG A 141 -10.97 14.60 5.86
C ARG A 141 -9.97 15.50 5.15
N THR A 142 -8.97 15.97 5.86
CA THR A 142 -7.95 16.82 5.25
C THR A 142 -7.02 16.00 4.38
N GLN A 143 -6.36 16.64 3.42
CA GLN A 143 -5.36 15.98 2.60
C GLN A 143 -4.25 15.39 3.47
N ARG A 144 -3.88 16.10 4.54
CA ARG A 144 -2.86 15.64 5.48
C ARG A 144 -3.27 14.37 6.22
N GLU A 145 -4.51 14.33 6.74
CA GLU A 145 -5.03 13.14 7.42
C GLU A 145 -4.99 11.91 6.50
N VAL A 146 -5.44 12.09 5.26
CA VAL A 146 -5.46 11.00 4.28
C VAL A 146 -4.04 10.58 3.91
N ALA A 147 -3.15 11.56 3.68
CA ALA A 147 -1.75 11.28 3.36
C ALA A 147 -1.05 10.51 4.47
N ASP A 148 -1.27 10.91 5.72
CA ASP A 148 -0.67 10.25 6.88
C ASP A 148 -1.10 8.78 6.99
N VAL A 149 -2.39 8.51 6.79
CA VAL A 149 -2.93 7.15 6.85
C VAL A 149 -2.39 6.28 5.71
N ALA A 150 -2.30 6.84 4.51
CA ALA A 150 -1.88 6.10 3.32
C ALA A 150 -0.35 5.98 3.18
N GLY A 151 0.42 6.71 3.98
CA GLY A 151 1.87 6.69 3.88
C GLY A 151 2.39 7.35 2.61
N VAL A 152 1.69 8.37 2.12
CA VAL A 152 2.10 9.16 0.95
C VAL A 152 2.15 10.63 1.33
N THR A 153 2.65 11.47 0.43
CA THR A 153 2.72 12.91 0.68
C THR A 153 1.39 13.61 0.35
N GLU A 154 1.17 14.77 0.97
CA GLU A 154 0.00 15.59 0.62
C GLU A 154 0.01 15.98 -0.86
N VAL A 155 1.19 16.18 -1.44
CA VAL A 155 1.35 16.50 -2.86
C VAL A 155 0.80 15.35 -3.72
N THR A 156 1.07 14.10 -3.34
CA THR A 156 0.54 12.93 -4.03
C THR A 156 -0.99 12.93 -3.98
N ILE A 157 -1.59 13.15 -2.80
CA ILE A 157 -3.04 13.20 -2.66
C ILE A 157 -3.63 14.29 -3.55
N ARG A 158 -3.05 15.50 -3.51
CA ARG A 158 -3.51 16.62 -4.32
C ARG A 158 -3.46 16.32 -5.81
N ASN A 159 -2.35 15.75 -6.28
CA ASN A 159 -2.18 15.45 -7.70
C ASN A 159 -3.16 14.37 -8.17
N ARG A 160 -3.31 13.29 -7.40
CA ARG A 160 -4.26 12.20 -7.74
C ARG A 160 -5.70 12.69 -7.67
N TYR A 161 -6.04 13.48 -6.67
CA TYR A 161 -7.37 14.07 -6.51
C TYR A 161 -7.75 14.94 -7.73
N LYS A 162 -6.84 15.82 -8.16
CA LYS A 162 -7.09 16.68 -9.32
C LYS A 162 -7.24 15.86 -10.60
N GLU A 163 -6.43 14.82 -10.77
CA GLU A 163 -6.55 13.90 -11.90
C GLU A 163 -7.91 13.21 -11.93
N LEU A 164 -8.37 12.74 -10.76
CA LEU A 164 -9.67 12.07 -10.65
C LEU A 164 -10.81 13.01 -11.03
N LEU A 165 -10.82 14.22 -10.50
CA LEU A 165 -11.87 15.20 -10.81
C LEU A 165 -11.90 15.53 -12.29
N LYS A 166 -10.73 15.78 -12.87
CA LYS A 166 -10.63 16.18 -14.27
C LYS A 166 -11.00 15.06 -15.24
N LYS A 167 -10.44 13.86 -15.01
CA LYS A 167 -10.63 12.74 -15.95
C LYS A 167 -11.98 12.06 -15.82
N LEU A 168 -12.51 11.95 -14.61
CA LEU A 168 -13.77 11.27 -14.37
C LEU A 168 -14.96 12.22 -14.35
N LYS A 169 -14.71 13.51 -14.50
CA LYS A 169 -15.75 14.57 -14.47
C LYS A 169 -16.61 14.47 -13.23
N LEU A 170 -15.96 14.26 -12.09
CA LEU A 170 -16.66 14.20 -10.82
C LEU A 170 -16.92 15.61 -10.31
N ASP A 171 -18.11 15.81 -9.74
CA ASP A 171 -18.45 17.06 -9.06
C ASP A 171 -17.98 17.00 -7.61
N GLU A 172 -17.47 18.11 -7.12
CA GLU A 172 -17.03 18.24 -5.73
C GLU A 172 -18.19 18.22 -4.73
#